data_471cf0af402f1dd89d83511c5cdb86ed
#
_entry.id   471cf0af402f1dd89d83511c5cdb86ed
#
_cell.length_a   1.000
_cell.length_b   1.000
_cell.length_c   1.000
_cell.angle_alpha   90.00
_cell.angle_beta   90.00
_cell.angle_gamma   90.00
#
_symmetry.space_group_name_H-M   'P 1'
#
loop_
_entity.id
_entity.type
_entity.pdbx_description
1 polymer ?
#
loop_
_entity_poly.entity_id
_entity_poly.type
_entity_poly.pdbx_seq_one_letter_code
_entity_poly.pdbx_strand_id
1 'polypeptide(L)'
;MDPIFVTGAQRSGTTIAARIIASDLNANYVDESDYHTDHIPDHAVIQAPFIHKYVPELSFTFPSAFFVFVQRDKQQIINSMERIEWYKDTINHPDFYSSYIDYVYNTIESYKLTLNPDRWTDLHYDSLKSHPFFINDRSNFTTRQWQENKPEGPTVWRNESNAASYKARL
;
A
#
# COMPACT_ATOMS: atom_id res chain seq x y z
N MET A 1 3.89 -16.63 -7.86
CA MET A 1 4.58 -15.38 -7.45
C MET A 1 4.36 -15.23 -5.96
N ASP A 2 5.41 -14.92 -5.23
CA ASP A 2 5.33 -14.73 -3.79
C ASP A 2 4.46 -13.52 -3.43
N PRO A 3 3.88 -13.47 -2.23
CA PRO A 3 3.00 -12.38 -1.84
C PRO A 3 3.76 -11.04 -1.81
N ILE A 4 3.07 -9.98 -2.24
CA ILE A 4 3.53 -8.61 -2.11
C ILE A 4 2.71 -7.93 -1.03
N PHE A 5 3.37 -7.46 0.02
CA PHE A 5 2.73 -6.73 1.11
C PHE A 5 2.90 -5.23 0.90
N VAL A 6 1.79 -4.52 0.82
CA VAL A 6 1.75 -3.07 0.64
C VAL A 6 1.26 -2.41 1.94
N THR A 7 2.12 -1.64 2.56
CA THR A 7 1.85 -1.02 3.86
C THR A 7 2.41 0.40 3.95
N GLY A 8 2.03 1.11 4.99
CA GLY A 8 2.41 2.50 5.26
C GLY A 8 1.47 3.10 6.28
N ALA A 9 1.59 4.39 6.56
CA ALA A 9 0.65 5.07 7.44
C ALA A 9 -0.77 5.02 6.86
N GLN A 10 -1.77 4.93 7.74
CA GLN A 10 -3.16 5.07 7.30
C GLN A 10 -3.31 6.38 6.52
N ARG A 11 -4.06 6.38 5.42
CA ARG A 11 -4.23 7.51 4.49
C ARG A 11 -2.99 7.88 3.65
N SER A 12 -1.92 7.10 3.70
CA SER A 12 -0.77 7.31 2.80
C SER A 12 -1.03 6.90 1.34
N GLY A 13 -2.12 6.18 1.06
CA GLY A 13 -2.46 5.71 -0.29
C GLY A 13 -2.13 4.25 -0.54
N THR A 14 -2.01 3.43 0.52
CA THR A 14 -1.74 1.99 0.42
C THR A 14 -2.75 1.25 -0.45
N THR A 15 -4.04 1.57 -0.34
CA THR A 15 -5.10 0.94 -1.14
C THR A 15 -4.89 1.14 -2.64
N ILE A 16 -4.58 2.37 -3.08
CA ILE A 16 -4.37 2.62 -4.50
C ILE A 16 -3.07 2.02 -5.00
N ALA A 17 -2.02 2.12 -4.20
CA ALA A 17 -0.74 1.52 -4.53
C ALA A 17 -0.90 0.02 -4.79
N ALA A 18 -1.55 -0.70 -3.86
CA ALA A 18 -1.78 -2.13 -3.99
C ALA A 18 -2.64 -2.50 -5.21
N ARG A 19 -3.69 -1.73 -5.49
CA ARG A 19 -4.55 -1.97 -6.66
C ARG A 19 -3.84 -1.72 -7.98
N ILE A 20 -3.01 -0.68 -8.06
CA ILE A 20 -2.16 -0.43 -9.24
C ILE A 20 -1.19 -1.59 -9.43
N ILE A 21 -0.46 -1.98 -8.39
CA ILE A 21 0.50 -3.09 -8.44
C ILE A 21 -0.21 -4.39 -8.85
N ALA A 22 -1.34 -4.72 -8.23
CA ALA A 22 -2.09 -5.92 -8.55
C ALA A 22 -2.56 -5.93 -10.03
N SER A 23 -3.00 -4.78 -10.53
CA SER A 23 -3.39 -4.63 -11.93
C SER A 23 -2.20 -4.82 -12.89
N ASP A 24 -1.07 -4.17 -12.59
CA ASP A 24 0.11 -4.22 -13.46
C ASP A 24 0.75 -5.60 -13.52
N LEU A 25 0.68 -6.33 -12.41
CA LEU A 25 1.21 -7.69 -12.29
C LEU A 25 0.19 -8.77 -12.65
N ASN A 26 -1.06 -8.39 -12.94
CA ASN A 26 -2.18 -9.32 -13.10
C ASN A 26 -2.32 -10.27 -11.90
N ALA A 27 -2.18 -9.72 -10.69
CA ALA A 27 -2.21 -10.43 -9.42
C ALA A 27 -3.55 -10.25 -8.69
N ASN A 28 -3.82 -11.12 -7.73
CA ASN A 28 -4.99 -10.99 -6.86
C ASN A 28 -4.80 -9.84 -5.88
N TYR A 29 -5.75 -8.91 -5.82
CA TYR A 29 -5.79 -7.88 -4.79
C TYR A 29 -6.50 -8.40 -3.55
N VAL A 30 -5.88 -8.25 -2.38
CA VAL A 30 -6.45 -8.59 -1.08
C VAL A 30 -6.51 -7.34 -0.21
N ASP A 31 -7.71 -6.97 0.21
CA ASP A 31 -7.95 -5.82 1.09
C ASP A 31 -7.67 -6.18 2.56
N GLU A 32 -7.49 -5.18 3.41
CA GLU A 32 -7.26 -5.36 4.85
C GLU A 32 -8.41 -6.09 5.55
N SER A 33 -9.64 -5.97 5.04
CA SER A 33 -10.81 -6.67 5.56
C SER A 33 -10.82 -8.17 5.24
N ASP A 34 -10.14 -8.56 4.17
CA ASP A 34 -10.12 -9.92 3.64
C ASP A 34 -8.79 -10.64 3.96
N TYR A 35 -7.87 -9.95 4.64
CA TYR A 35 -6.56 -10.48 4.96
C TYR A 35 -6.62 -11.44 6.14
N HIS A 36 -6.29 -12.71 5.86
CA HIS A 36 -6.07 -13.74 6.86
C HIS A 36 -4.71 -14.40 6.60
N THR A 37 -3.84 -14.44 7.61
CA THR A 37 -2.50 -15.04 7.48
C THR A 37 -2.52 -16.51 7.07
N ASP A 38 -3.61 -17.21 7.40
CA ASP A 38 -3.76 -18.63 7.13
C ASP A 38 -4.22 -18.94 5.70
N HIS A 39 -4.58 -17.92 4.93
CA HIS A 39 -5.12 -18.10 3.59
C HIS A 39 -4.75 -16.96 2.64
N ILE A 40 -3.48 -16.92 2.28
CA ILE A 40 -2.99 -15.97 1.27
C ILE A 40 -3.10 -16.63 -0.11
N PRO A 41 -3.87 -16.05 -1.04
CA PRO A 41 -3.95 -16.58 -2.40
C PRO A 41 -2.59 -16.54 -3.10
N ASP A 42 -2.39 -17.46 -4.04
CA ASP A 42 -1.27 -17.38 -4.96
C ASP A 42 -1.31 -16.07 -5.75
N HIS A 43 -0.16 -15.49 -6.04
CA HIS A 43 -0.04 -14.22 -6.76
C HIS A 43 -0.84 -13.08 -6.11
N ALA A 44 -0.70 -12.89 -4.80
CA ALA A 44 -1.45 -11.88 -4.06
C ALA A 44 -0.66 -10.59 -3.87
N VAL A 45 -1.36 -9.47 -4.01
CA VAL A 45 -0.94 -8.14 -3.53
C VAL A 45 -1.86 -7.78 -2.37
N ILE A 46 -1.30 -7.75 -1.18
CA ILE A 46 -2.03 -7.62 0.09
C ILE A 46 -1.85 -6.20 0.60
N GLN A 47 -2.96 -5.51 0.82
CA GLN A 47 -2.96 -4.17 1.37
C GLN A 47 -3.50 -4.17 2.79
N ALA A 48 -2.67 -3.78 3.74
CA ALA A 48 -3.14 -3.41 5.07
C ALA A 48 -2.17 -2.44 5.75
N PRO A 49 -2.62 -1.27 6.19
CA PRO A 49 -1.75 -0.30 6.88
C PRO A 49 -1.11 -0.88 8.14
N PHE A 50 -1.81 -1.74 8.88
CA PHE A 50 -1.29 -2.34 10.12
C PHE A 50 -0.18 -3.39 9.89
N ILE A 51 0.04 -3.86 8.66
CA ILE A 51 1.10 -4.84 8.33
C ILE A 51 2.48 -4.33 8.74
N HIS A 52 2.71 -3.02 8.78
CA HIS A 52 3.98 -2.47 9.24
C HIS A 52 4.43 -3.03 10.60
N LYS A 53 3.50 -3.45 11.46
CA LYS A 53 3.81 -4.03 12.79
C LYS A 53 4.34 -5.47 12.70
N TYR A 54 4.06 -6.17 11.62
CA TYR A 54 4.29 -7.60 11.44
C TYR A 54 5.30 -7.93 10.35
N VAL A 55 6.03 -6.94 9.86
CA VAL A 55 7.02 -7.14 8.78
C VAL A 55 8.06 -8.22 9.12
N PRO A 56 8.63 -8.30 10.36
CA PRO A 56 9.56 -9.36 10.69
C PRO A 56 8.93 -10.75 10.64
N GLU A 57 7.74 -10.93 11.20
CA GLU A 57 7.01 -12.22 11.23
C GLU A 57 6.62 -12.64 9.82
N LEU A 58 6.13 -11.70 9.01
CA LEU A 58 5.77 -11.97 7.61
C LEU A 58 7.00 -12.27 6.77
N SER A 59 8.12 -11.60 7.02
CA SER A 59 9.38 -11.86 6.34
C SER A 59 9.93 -13.25 6.67
N PHE A 60 9.70 -13.74 7.89
CA PHE A 60 10.06 -15.07 8.32
C PHE A 60 9.11 -16.13 7.73
N THR A 61 7.80 -15.90 7.80
CA THR A 61 6.76 -16.83 7.32
C THR A 61 6.78 -16.96 5.79
N PHE A 62 7.07 -15.85 5.09
CA PHE A 62 7.14 -15.78 3.63
C PHE A 62 8.54 -15.31 3.20
N PRO A 63 9.55 -16.20 3.16
CA PRO A 63 10.94 -15.81 2.91
C PRO A 63 11.19 -15.13 1.57
N SER A 64 10.30 -15.32 0.59
CA SER A 64 10.36 -14.70 -0.73
C SER A 64 9.37 -13.55 -0.92
N ALA A 65 8.62 -13.16 0.12
CA ALA A 65 7.68 -12.05 0.04
C ALA A 65 8.41 -10.73 -0.24
N PHE A 66 7.70 -9.85 -0.95
CA PHE A 66 8.17 -8.50 -1.24
C PHE A 66 7.35 -7.46 -0.47
N PHE A 67 8.02 -6.42 0.04
CA PHE A 67 7.38 -5.36 0.82
C PHE A 67 7.42 -4.03 0.07
N VAL A 68 6.28 -3.38 -0.05
CA VAL A 68 6.15 -2.04 -0.62
C VAL A 68 5.72 -1.08 0.49
N PHE A 69 6.58 -0.13 0.81
CA PHE A 69 6.35 0.90 1.81
C PHE A 69 5.88 2.18 1.15
N VAL A 70 4.60 2.52 1.34
CA VAL A 70 4.02 3.70 0.69
C VAL A 70 4.37 4.95 1.48
N GLN A 71 5.09 5.85 0.83
CA GLN A 71 5.52 7.13 1.35
C GLN A 71 4.60 8.25 0.84
N ARG A 72 4.21 9.15 1.74
CA ARG A 72 3.44 10.35 1.39
C ARG A 72 3.83 11.49 2.30
N ASP A 73 3.70 12.70 1.81
CA ASP A 73 3.90 13.90 2.61
C ASP A 73 3.04 13.87 3.89
N LYS A 74 3.67 14.13 5.03
CA LYS A 74 3.06 14.03 6.36
C LYS A 74 1.85 14.94 6.50
N GLN A 75 1.93 16.17 6.02
CA GLN A 75 0.83 17.12 6.12
C GLN A 75 -0.37 16.69 5.25
N GLN A 76 -0.10 16.12 4.08
CA GLN A 76 -1.16 15.56 3.23
C GLN A 76 -1.88 14.37 3.90
N ILE A 77 -1.15 13.55 4.65
CA ILE A 77 -1.75 12.45 5.43
C ILE A 77 -2.62 13.03 6.53
N ILE A 78 -2.10 13.98 7.33
CA ILE A 78 -2.84 14.66 8.40
C ILE A 78 -4.14 15.26 7.86
N ASN A 79 -4.06 16.08 6.81
CA ASN A 79 -5.23 16.69 6.19
C ASN A 79 -6.26 15.65 5.72
N SER A 80 -5.80 14.48 5.26
CA SER A 80 -6.68 13.39 4.86
C SER A 80 -7.34 12.68 6.04
N MET A 81 -6.64 12.56 7.17
CA MET A 81 -7.19 12.00 8.42
C MET A 81 -8.23 12.93 9.02
N GLU A 82 -7.93 14.23 9.07
CA GLU A 82 -8.84 15.26 9.58
C GLU A 82 -10.13 15.31 8.76
N ARG A 83 -10.03 15.26 7.44
CA ARG A 83 -11.18 15.30 6.53
C ARG A 83 -12.17 14.16 6.77
N ILE A 84 -11.71 12.97 7.14
CA ILE A 84 -12.56 11.81 7.43
C ILE A 84 -12.82 11.64 8.92
N GLU A 85 -12.40 12.58 9.74
CA GLU A 85 -12.53 12.55 11.20
C GLU A 85 -12.01 11.24 11.83
N TRP A 86 -10.89 10.75 11.32
CA TRP A 86 -10.31 9.45 11.71
C TRP A 86 -10.01 9.43 13.21
N TYR A 87 -10.71 8.55 13.95
CA TYR A 87 -10.62 8.42 15.40
C TYR A 87 -10.92 9.70 16.21
N LYS A 88 -11.65 10.67 15.66
CA LYS A 88 -11.95 11.96 16.31
C LYS A 88 -12.55 11.81 17.71
N ASP A 89 -13.46 10.83 17.87
CA ASP A 89 -14.16 10.63 19.14
C ASP A 89 -13.33 9.88 20.21
N THR A 90 -12.22 9.27 19.79
CA THR A 90 -11.37 8.45 20.67
C THR A 90 -10.08 9.17 21.08
N ILE A 91 -9.69 10.20 20.33
CA ILE A 91 -8.38 10.80 20.43
C ILE A 91 -8.49 12.29 20.74
N ASN A 92 -8.17 12.61 21.98
CA ASN A 92 -8.21 13.99 22.51
C ASN A 92 -6.83 14.66 22.53
N HIS A 93 -5.90 14.23 21.67
CA HIS A 93 -4.53 14.77 21.65
C HIS A 93 -4.25 15.49 20.33
N PRO A 94 -3.89 16.79 20.34
CA PRO A 94 -3.69 17.58 19.12
C PRO A 94 -2.59 17.03 18.20
N ASP A 95 -1.58 16.36 18.75
CA ASP A 95 -0.45 15.82 18.00
C ASP A 95 -0.59 14.34 17.63
N PHE A 96 -1.76 13.75 17.84
CA PHE A 96 -1.94 12.31 17.65
C PHE A 96 -1.61 11.87 16.22
N TYR A 97 -2.15 12.52 15.20
CA TYR A 97 -1.89 12.14 13.80
C TYR A 97 -0.41 12.23 13.45
N SER A 98 0.22 13.32 13.89
CA SER A 98 1.65 13.53 13.69
C SER A 98 2.48 12.42 14.32
N SER A 99 2.21 12.12 15.60
CA SER A 99 2.92 11.07 16.37
C SER A 99 2.68 9.67 15.80
N TYR A 100 1.46 9.38 15.36
CA TYR A 100 1.12 8.12 14.71
C TYR A 100 1.91 7.93 13.41
N ILE A 101 1.97 8.95 12.55
CA ILE A 101 2.68 8.89 11.29
C ILE A 101 4.18 8.66 11.53
N ASP A 102 4.77 9.41 12.47
CA ASP A 102 6.17 9.24 12.85
C ASP A 102 6.45 7.84 13.38
N TYR A 103 5.58 7.32 14.23
CA TYR A 103 5.69 5.95 14.72
C TYR A 103 5.70 4.92 13.60
N VAL A 104 4.77 5.02 12.65
CA VAL A 104 4.69 4.07 11.53
C VAL A 104 5.96 4.12 10.69
N TYR A 105 6.38 5.30 10.26
CA TYR A 105 7.55 5.42 9.39
C TYR A 105 8.86 5.08 10.12
N ASN A 106 9.03 5.47 11.37
CA ASN A 106 10.20 5.06 12.17
C ASN A 106 10.26 3.53 12.34
N THR A 107 9.10 2.89 12.52
CA THR A 107 9.01 1.43 12.59
C THR A 107 9.43 0.79 11.26
N ILE A 108 8.92 1.27 10.14
CA ILE A 108 9.29 0.81 8.80
C ILE A 108 10.80 0.98 8.56
N GLU A 109 11.35 2.15 8.85
CA GLU A 109 12.79 2.41 8.68
C GLU A 109 13.65 1.46 9.53
N SER A 110 13.22 1.15 10.76
CA SER A 110 13.93 0.18 11.59
C SER A 110 13.96 -1.22 10.98
N TYR A 111 12.88 -1.66 10.34
CA TYR A 111 12.82 -2.96 9.69
C TYR A 111 13.63 -3.04 8.39
N LYS A 112 13.71 -1.94 7.63
CA LYS A 112 14.55 -1.86 6.42
C LYS A 112 16.02 -2.17 6.72
N LEU A 113 16.50 -1.88 7.93
CA LEU A 113 17.86 -2.20 8.35
C LEU A 113 18.13 -3.70 8.47
N THR A 114 17.08 -4.49 8.64
CA THR A 114 17.17 -5.95 8.84
C THR A 114 16.68 -6.77 7.65
N LEU A 115 15.86 -6.17 6.79
CA LEU A 115 15.38 -6.80 5.57
C LEU A 115 16.48 -6.84 4.50
N ASN A 116 16.49 -7.91 3.69
CA ASN A 116 17.30 -7.91 2.48
C ASN A 116 16.84 -6.76 1.57
N PRO A 117 17.75 -5.87 1.11
CA PRO A 117 17.42 -4.75 0.24
C PRO A 117 16.67 -5.13 -1.05
N ASP A 118 16.87 -6.35 -1.55
CA ASP A 118 16.19 -6.85 -2.75
C ASP A 118 14.72 -7.24 -2.51
N ARG A 119 14.26 -7.18 -1.26
CA ARG A 119 12.92 -7.60 -0.85
C ARG A 119 11.98 -6.47 -0.46
N TRP A 120 12.36 -5.24 -0.66
CA TRP A 120 11.49 -4.11 -0.37
C TRP A 120 11.76 -2.91 -1.27
N THR A 121 10.79 -2.03 -1.36
CA THR A 121 10.93 -0.71 -2.00
C THR A 121 10.05 0.32 -1.33
N ASP A 122 10.46 1.58 -1.43
CA ASP A 122 9.58 2.72 -1.16
C ASP A 122 8.80 3.09 -2.42
N LEU A 123 7.52 3.38 -2.24
CA LEU A 123 6.64 3.86 -3.30
C LEU A 123 6.02 5.19 -2.90
N HIS A 124 6.41 6.25 -3.59
CA HIS A 124 5.89 7.59 -3.30
C HIS A 124 4.49 7.79 -3.88
N TYR A 125 3.54 8.22 -3.04
CA TYR A 125 2.16 8.48 -3.43
C TYR A 125 2.03 9.39 -4.66
N ASP A 126 2.86 10.42 -4.75
CA ASP A 126 2.82 11.36 -5.86
C ASP A 126 3.18 10.73 -7.20
N SER A 127 4.02 9.69 -7.22
CA SER A 127 4.35 8.96 -8.44
C SER A 127 3.18 8.16 -9.01
N LEU A 128 2.18 7.83 -8.17
CA LEU A 128 0.99 7.11 -8.59
C LEU A 128 0.01 7.98 -9.38
N LYS A 129 0.08 9.31 -9.24
CA LYS A 129 -0.89 10.25 -9.83
C LYS A 129 -0.93 10.21 -11.35
N SER A 130 0.17 9.81 -12.00
CA SER A 130 0.24 9.65 -13.46
C SER A 130 -0.30 8.31 -13.97
N HIS A 131 -0.64 7.39 -13.06
CA HIS A 131 -1.12 6.07 -13.45
C HIS A 131 -2.58 6.12 -13.91
N PRO A 132 -2.98 5.40 -15.00
CA PRO A 132 -4.35 5.40 -15.50
C PRO A 132 -5.42 4.99 -14.49
N PHE A 133 -5.06 4.13 -13.52
CA PHE A 133 -5.94 3.73 -12.43
C PHE A 133 -6.04 4.74 -11.30
N PHE A 134 -5.24 5.80 -11.33
CA PHE A 134 -5.28 6.79 -10.28
C PHE A 134 -6.51 7.69 -10.46
N ILE A 135 -7.39 7.68 -9.45
CA ILE A 135 -8.56 8.54 -9.39
C ILE A 135 -8.35 9.55 -8.27
N ASN A 136 -8.31 10.84 -8.61
CA ASN A 136 -8.01 11.91 -7.67
C ASN A 136 -9.06 12.06 -6.56
N ASP A 137 -10.33 11.84 -6.87
CA ASP A 137 -11.41 11.87 -5.88
C ASP A 137 -11.99 10.47 -5.65
N ARG A 138 -11.41 9.79 -4.66
CA ARG A 138 -11.83 8.45 -4.28
C ARG A 138 -12.73 8.41 -3.08
N SER A 139 -12.89 9.52 -2.38
CA SER A 139 -13.76 9.59 -1.21
C SER A 139 -15.20 9.19 -1.53
N ASN A 140 -15.58 9.29 -2.80
CA ASN A 140 -16.90 8.98 -3.31
C ASN A 140 -17.04 7.55 -3.91
N PHE A 141 -15.94 6.78 -3.99
CA PHE A 141 -15.99 5.44 -4.57
C PHE A 141 -16.10 4.36 -3.50
N THR A 142 -17.12 3.53 -3.60
CA THR A 142 -17.17 2.25 -2.90
C THR A 142 -16.22 1.24 -3.55
N THR A 143 -15.87 0.17 -2.84
CA THR A 143 -15.05 -0.92 -3.40
C THR A 143 -15.65 -1.47 -4.70
N ARG A 144 -16.98 -1.61 -4.76
CA ARG A 144 -17.72 -2.05 -5.95
C ARG A 144 -17.56 -1.08 -7.11
N GLN A 145 -17.80 0.22 -6.88
CA GLN A 145 -17.65 1.25 -7.91
C GLN A 145 -16.21 1.29 -8.47
N TRP A 146 -15.24 1.03 -7.63
CA TRP A 146 -13.85 0.93 -8.03
C TRP A 146 -13.59 -0.27 -8.95
N GLN A 147 -14.18 -1.42 -8.67
CA GLN A 147 -14.09 -2.60 -9.53
C GLN A 147 -14.83 -2.40 -10.85
N GLU A 148 -16.02 -1.79 -10.81
CA GLU A 148 -16.84 -1.50 -12.01
C GLU A 148 -16.17 -0.45 -12.92
N ASN A 149 -15.41 0.49 -12.37
CA ASN A 149 -14.69 1.52 -13.13
C ASN A 149 -13.23 1.13 -13.45
N LYS A 150 -12.88 -0.13 -13.27
CA LYS A 150 -11.56 -0.63 -13.65
C LYS A 150 -11.38 -0.49 -15.17
N PRO A 151 -10.33 0.20 -15.65
CA PRO A 151 -10.09 0.30 -17.08
C PRO A 151 -10.00 -1.08 -17.74
N GLU A 152 -10.73 -1.27 -18.83
CA GLU A 152 -10.64 -2.47 -19.63
C GLU A 152 -9.39 -2.43 -20.54
N GLY A 153 -8.70 -3.55 -20.63
CA GLY A 153 -7.59 -3.73 -21.56
C GLY A 153 -6.21 -3.38 -21.01
N PRO A 154 -5.18 -3.57 -21.84
CA PRO A 154 -3.81 -3.27 -21.46
C PRO A 154 -3.66 -1.76 -21.30
N THR A 155 -3.32 -1.32 -20.11
CA THR A 155 -2.93 0.06 -19.88
C THR A 155 -1.50 0.27 -20.41
N VAL A 156 -1.12 1.53 -20.62
CA VAL A 156 0.25 1.90 -21.01
C VAL A 156 1.30 1.32 -20.04
N TRP A 157 0.87 1.02 -18.82
CA TRP A 157 1.68 0.45 -17.73
C TRP A 157 1.80 -1.08 -17.77
N ARG A 158 1.02 -1.74 -18.62
CA ARG A 158 1.09 -3.20 -18.80
C ARG A 158 2.03 -3.63 -19.92
N ASN A 159 2.69 -2.69 -20.59
CA ASN A 159 3.72 -3.10 -21.53
C ASN A 159 4.88 -3.74 -20.76
N GLU A 160 5.58 -4.67 -21.43
CA GLU A 160 6.65 -5.46 -20.80
C GLU A 160 7.76 -4.59 -20.20
N SER A 161 8.04 -3.41 -20.77
CA SER A 161 9.02 -2.48 -20.25
C SER A 161 8.59 -1.83 -18.90
N ASN A 162 7.31 -1.58 -18.71
CA ASN A 162 6.81 -1.02 -17.46
C ASN A 162 6.65 -2.09 -16.38
N ALA A 163 6.22 -3.30 -16.76
CA ALA A 163 6.24 -4.44 -15.85
C ALA A 163 7.68 -4.80 -15.42
N ALA A 164 8.64 -4.74 -16.34
CA ALA A 164 10.06 -4.92 -16.02
C ALA A 164 10.61 -3.78 -15.16
N SER A 165 10.18 -2.54 -15.40
CA SER A 165 10.54 -1.38 -14.56
C SER A 165 9.96 -1.47 -13.17
N TYR A 166 8.73 -1.98 -13.01
CA TYR A 166 8.16 -2.29 -11.71
C TYR A 166 8.90 -3.44 -11.02
N LYS A 167 9.15 -4.55 -11.74
CA LYS A 167 9.95 -5.66 -11.23
C LYS A 167 11.39 -5.28 -10.91
N ALA A 168 11.96 -4.31 -11.59
CA ALA A 168 13.31 -3.80 -11.28
C ALA A 168 13.32 -2.80 -10.12
N ARG A 169 12.14 -2.31 -9.71
CA ARG A 169 11.95 -1.42 -8.55
C ARG A 169 11.26 -2.11 -7.37
N LEU A 170 10.61 -3.25 -7.65
CA LEU A 170 10.17 -4.27 -6.74
C LEU A 170 11.25 -5.35 -6.65
#